data_3ff366e2f3ac193400e2f2c12f3f4deb
#
_entry.id   3ff366e2f3ac193400e2f2c12f3f4deb
#
_cell.length_a   1.000
_cell.length_b   1.000
_cell.length_c   1.000
_cell.angle_alpha   90.00
_cell.angle_beta   90.00
_cell.angle_gamma   90.00
#
_symmetry.space_group_name_H-M   'P 1'
#
loop_
_entity.id
_entity.type
_entity.pdbx_description
1 polymer ?
#
loop_
_entity_poly.entity_id
_entity_poly.type
_entity_poly.pdbx_seq_one_letter_code
_entity_poly.pdbx_strand_id
1 'polypeptide(L)'
;FAYYSYKYYTLVQTFCQAIINSLKQSFLKEKIMHEYKVNILKVVDGDTVDVDIDLGFGIWLRKERVRVMGIDTPESRTSDKVEKIFGLAAKNRLSSLLGAEAILHTQVSKKGEDMKGKFGRVLGNFTSINGEKCAAVLVREGHAVTYQGGSKENVASQHLANRERLVREGAVVIPEELKTASIAPVKKVIEPVVESVGKSINEPVPATRKPAAKKKTKAKKK
;
A
#
# COMPACT_ATOMS: atom_id res chain seq x y z
N PHE A 1 -19.87 57.63 5.96
CA PHE A 1 -20.00 56.77 4.76
C PHE A 1 -18.65 56.20 4.33
N ALA A 2 -17.55 56.95 4.31
CA ALA A 2 -16.23 56.47 3.85
C ALA A 2 -15.64 55.34 4.71
N TYR A 3 -15.88 55.30 6.03
CA TYR A 3 -15.33 54.29 6.95
C TYR A 3 -15.95 52.91 6.73
N TYR A 4 -17.25 52.84 6.43
CA TYR A 4 -17.94 51.57 6.13
C TYR A 4 -17.50 50.98 4.76
N SER A 5 -17.25 51.85 3.76
CA SER A 5 -16.79 51.44 2.45
C SER A 5 -15.40 50.80 2.52
N TYR A 6 -14.48 51.38 3.32
CA TYR A 6 -13.11 50.85 3.46
C TYR A 6 -13.10 49.48 4.19
N LYS A 7 -13.94 49.34 5.21
CA LYS A 7 -14.03 48.07 5.97
C LYS A 7 -14.63 46.96 5.10
N TYR A 8 -15.56 47.27 4.22
CA TYR A 8 -16.14 46.33 3.28
C TYR A 8 -15.12 45.89 2.23
N TYR A 9 -14.34 46.83 1.71
CA TYR A 9 -13.31 46.55 0.71
C TYR A 9 -12.19 45.65 1.26
N THR A 10 -11.71 45.89 2.48
CA THR A 10 -10.73 45.02 3.15
C THR A 10 -11.28 43.63 3.43
N LEU A 11 -12.54 43.50 3.81
CA LEU A 11 -13.16 42.19 4.07
C LEU A 11 -13.27 41.37 2.79
N VAL A 12 -13.67 41.97 1.69
CA VAL A 12 -13.78 41.33 0.37
C VAL A 12 -12.40 40.91 -0.13
N GLN A 13 -11.38 41.75 0.01
CA GLN A 13 -10.01 41.39 -0.37
C GLN A 13 -9.47 40.20 0.42
N THR A 14 -9.70 40.19 1.74
CA THR A 14 -9.27 39.08 2.62
C THR A 14 -9.95 37.77 2.25
N PHE A 15 -11.23 37.84 1.92
CA PHE A 15 -12.03 36.67 1.51
C PHE A 15 -11.58 36.14 0.14
N CYS A 16 -11.38 37.02 -0.84
CA CYS A 16 -10.84 36.64 -2.15
C CYS A 16 -9.44 36.02 -2.02
N GLN A 17 -8.57 36.58 -1.18
CA GLN A 17 -7.22 36.06 -0.96
C GLN A 17 -7.26 34.67 -0.28
N ALA A 18 -8.18 34.44 0.65
CA ALA A 18 -8.36 33.15 1.28
C ALA A 18 -8.83 32.09 0.26
N ILE A 19 -9.77 32.45 -0.62
CA ILE A 19 -10.22 31.57 -1.71
C ILE A 19 -9.08 31.27 -2.68
N ILE A 20 -8.33 32.26 -3.11
CA ILE A 20 -7.17 32.08 -4.00
C ILE A 20 -6.10 31.20 -3.35
N ASN A 21 -5.83 31.37 -2.08
CA ASN A 21 -4.89 30.52 -1.35
C ASN A 21 -5.40 29.09 -1.17
N SER A 22 -6.70 28.91 -0.92
CA SER A 22 -7.33 27.60 -0.87
C SER A 22 -7.28 26.89 -2.22
N LEU A 23 -7.59 27.59 -3.31
CA LEU A 23 -7.48 27.07 -4.66
C LEU A 23 -6.02 26.76 -5.05
N LYS A 24 -5.07 27.63 -4.69
CA LYS A 24 -3.63 27.34 -4.89
C LYS A 24 -3.17 26.11 -4.09
N GLN A 25 -3.62 25.95 -2.84
CA GLN A 25 -3.30 24.76 -2.07
C GLN A 25 -3.95 23.49 -2.63
N SER A 26 -5.16 23.60 -3.17
CA SER A 26 -5.82 22.49 -3.87
C SER A 26 -5.06 22.10 -5.14
N PHE A 27 -4.65 23.08 -5.94
CA PHE A 27 -3.85 22.87 -7.17
C PHE A 27 -2.44 22.33 -6.88
N LEU A 28 -1.77 22.82 -5.82
CA LEU A 28 -0.45 22.33 -5.40
C LEU A 28 -0.51 20.94 -4.72
N LYS A 29 -1.69 20.52 -4.29
CA LYS A 29 -1.93 19.20 -3.66
C LYS A 29 -2.31 18.13 -4.67
N GLU A 30 -2.56 18.50 -5.93
CA GLU A 30 -2.62 17.52 -7.00
C GLU A 30 -1.22 16.93 -7.19
N LYS A 31 -1.00 15.85 -6.49
CA LYS A 31 0.19 15.02 -6.65
C LYS A 31 0.26 14.67 -8.13
N ILE A 32 1.25 15.22 -8.82
CA ILE A 32 1.45 14.96 -10.25
C ILE A 32 1.43 13.45 -10.43
N MET A 33 0.46 12.94 -11.15
CA MET A 33 0.29 11.54 -11.50
C MET A 33 0.34 11.45 -13.01
N HIS A 34 1.15 10.54 -13.53
CA HIS A 34 1.08 10.22 -14.95
C HIS A 34 -0.02 9.19 -15.17
N GLU A 35 -0.72 9.33 -16.30
CA GLU A 35 -1.78 8.42 -16.71
C GLU A 35 -1.36 7.67 -17.97
N TYR A 36 -1.47 6.35 -17.90
CA TYR A 36 -1.12 5.45 -18.99
C TYR A 36 -2.26 4.50 -19.32
N LYS A 37 -2.51 4.26 -20.58
CA LYS A 37 -3.31 3.09 -20.99
C LYS A 37 -2.49 1.84 -20.76
N VAL A 38 -3.13 0.80 -20.24
CA VAL A 38 -2.46 -0.46 -19.98
C VAL A 38 -3.30 -1.63 -20.44
N ASN A 39 -2.64 -2.64 -21.00
CA ASN A 39 -3.22 -3.95 -21.25
C ASN A 39 -2.92 -4.85 -20.05
N ILE A 40 -3.97 -5.46 -19.50
CA ILE A 40 -3.84 -6.36 -18.35
C ILE A 40 -3.40 -7.73 -18.84
N LEU A 41 -2.20 -8.15 -18.45
CA LEU A 41 -1.70 -9.47 -18.79
C LEU A 41 -2.15 -10.51 -17.77
N LYS A 42 -1.99 -10.19 -16.49
CA LYS A 42 -2.28 -11.12 -15.39
C LYS A 42 -2.43 -10.39 -14.07
N VAL A 43 -3.48 -10.66 -13.35
CA VAL A 43 -3.60 -10.32 -11.95
C VAL A 43 -2.82 -11.38 -11.15
N VAL A 44 -1.75 -10.97 -10.51
CA VAL A 44 -0.85 -11.86 -9.74
C VAL A 44 -1.42 -12.08 -8.35
N ASP A 45 -1.83 -10.99 -7.69
CA ASP A 45 -2.43 -10.96 -6.35
C ASP A 45 -3.48 -9.86 -6.26
N GLY A 46 -4.22 -9.77 -5.16
CA GLY A 46 -5.25 -8.73 -4.97
C GLY A 46 -4.75 -7.29 -5.07
N ASP A 47 -3.45 -7.09 -5.02
CA ASP A 47 -2.79 -5.78 -5.10
C ASP A 47 -1.61 -5.72 -6.07
N THR A 48 -1.42 -6.77 -6.87
CA THR A 48 -0.29 -6.86 -7.80
C THR A 48 -0.75 -7.37 -9.17
N VAL A 49 -0.44 -6.60 -10.21
CA VAL A 49 -0.87 -6.85 -11.59
C VAL A 49 0.32 -6.77 -12.53
N ASP A 50 0.43 -7.70 -13.47
CA ASP A 50 1.38 -7.64 -14.58
C ASP A 50 0.67 -7.04 -15.79
N VAL A 51 1.25 -6.00 -16.38
CA VAL A 51 0.64 -5.20 -17.45
C VAL A 51 1.64 -4.86 -18.55
N ASP A 52 1.13 -4.52 -19.73
CA ASP A 52 1.87 -3.79 -20.75
C ASP A 52 1.42 -2.32 -20.69
N ILE A 53 2.36 -1.40 -20.58
CA ILE A 53 2.11 0.05 -20.45
C ILE A 53 2.35 0.72 -21.79
N ASP A 54 1.35 1.44 -22.30
CA ASP A 54 1.46 2.25 -23.50
C ASP A 54 2.04 3.63 -23.15
N LEU A 55 3.23 3.93 -23.70
CA LEU A 55 3.88 5.23 -23.55
C LEU A 55 3.53 6.20 -24.68
N GLY A 56 2.66 5.79 -25.59
CA GLY A 56 2.39 6.53 -26.80
C GLY A 56 3.45 6.34 -27.89
N PHE A 57 3.22 6.92 -29.07
CA PHE A 57 4.11 6.80 -30.25
C PHE A 57 4.46 5.35 -30.65
N GLY A 58 3.65 4.37 -30.29
CA GLY A 58 3.92 2.96 -30.53
C GLY A 58 4.96 2.33 -29.59
N ILE A 59 5.36 3.04 -28.55
CA ILE A 59 6.32 2.57 -27.57
C ILE A 59 5.58 1.91 -26.39
N TRP A 60 5.98 0.69 -26.06
CA TRP A 60 5.37 -0.09 -24.97
C TRP A 60 6.41 -0.56 -23.97
N LEU A 61 6.12 -0.42 -22.68
CA LEU A 61 6.82 -1.16 -21.64
C LEU A 61 6.10 -2.48 -21.42
N ARG A 62 6.77 -3.59 -21.74
CA ARG A 62 6.18 -4.92 -21.71
C ARG A 62 6.42 -5.62 -20.38
N LYS A 63 5.38 -6.31 -19.90
CA LYS A 63 5.44 -7.17 -18.69
C LYS A 63 5.89 -6.45 -17.42
N GLU A 64 5.47 -5.20 -17.28
CA GLU A 64 5.75 -4.44 -16.07
C GLU A 64 4.86 -4.90 -14.92
N ARG A 65 5.47 -5.04 -13.74
CA ARG A 65 4.72 -5.40 -12.53
C ARG A 65 4.35 -4.17 -11.75
N VAL A 66 3.04 -3.96 -11.58
CA VAL A 66 2.47 -2.84 -10.84
C VAL A 66 1.98 -3.31 -9.48
N ARG A 67 2.36 -2.59 -8.43
CA ARG A 67 1.80 -2.70 -7.07
C ARG A 67 0.76 -1.61 -6.88
N VAL A 68 -0.46 -2.00 -6.58
CA VAL A 68 -1.55 -1.08 -6.24
C VAL A 68 -1.23 -0.38 -4.93
N MET A 69 -1.30 0.95 -4.96
CA MET A 69 -0.93 1.78 -3.83
C MET A 69 -2.08 2.02 -2.86
N GLY A 70 -1.71 2.27 -1.61
CA GLY A 70 -2.67 2.67 -0.57
C GLY A 70 -3.52 1.54 -0.04
N ILE A 71 -3.33 0.30 -0.51
CA ILE A 71 -4.05 -0.88 -0.04
C ILE A 71 -3.10 -2.05 0.28
N ASP A 72 -3.60 -2.93 1.13
CA ASP A 72 -3.03 -4.25 1.40
C ASP A 72 -4.15 -5.28 1.27
N THR A 73 -3.84 -6.44 0.67
CA THR A 73 -4.78 -7.54 0.47
C THR A 73 -4.24 -8.81 1.08
N PRO A 74 -5.10 -9.77 1.46
CA PRO A 74 -4.66 -11.09 1.86
C PRO A 74 -3.86 -11.75 0.74
N GLU A 75 -2.85 -12.52 1.10
CA GLU A 75 -1.97 -13.19 0.14
C GLU A 75 -2.66 -14.39 -0.51
N SER A 76 -2.68 -14.46 -1.85
CA SER A 76 -3.27 -15.60 -2.56
C SER A 76 -2.35 -16.81 -2.63
N ARG A 77 -1.05 -16.63 -2.33
CA ARG A 77 -0.01 -17.67 -2.39
C ARG A 77 0.64 -17.89 -1.03
N THR A 78 -0.19 -18.10 -0.03
CA THR A 78 0.24 -18.40 1.35
C THR A 78 0.02 -19.89 1.66
N SER A 79 0.71 -20.39 2.66
CA SER A 79 0.47 -21.72 3.25
C SER A 79 -0.79 -21.77 4.11
N ASP A 80 -1.25 -20.63 4.64
CA ASP A 80 -2.51 -20.51 5.35
C ASP A 80 -3.69 -20.67 4.37
N LYS A 81 -4.38 -21.79 4.49
CA LYS A 81 -5.51 -22.15 3.61
C LYS A 81 -6.67 -21.15 3.73
N VAL A 82 -6.92 -20.61 4.92
CA VAL A 82 -7.99 -19.65 5.17
C VAL A 82 -7.63 -18.32 4.52
N GLU A 83 -6.44 -17.78 4.78
CA GLU A 83 -5.96 -16.54 4.16
C GLU A 83 -5.98 -16.64 2.62
N LYS A 84 -5.54 -17.78 2.08
CA LYS A 84 -5.52 -18.04 0.64
C LYS A 84 -6.91 -17.89 -0.02
N ILE A 85 -7.97 -18.30 0.65
CA ILE A 85 -9.35 -18.16 0.13
C ILE A 85 -9.68 -16.67 -0.05
N PHE A 86 -9.40 -15.84 0.95
CA PHE A 86 -9.64 -14.40 0.87
C PHE A 86 -8.71 -13.70 -0.12
N GLY A 87 -7.45 -14.13 -0.21
CA GLY A 87 -6.51 -13.64 -1.22
C GLY A 87 -6.97 -13.96 -2.64
N LEU A 88 -7.47 -15.16 -2.90
CA LEU A 88 -8.05 -15.53 -4.19
C LEU A 88 -9.33 -14.75 -4.49
N ALA A 89 -10.19 -14.51 -3.50
CA ALA A 89 -11.37 -13.67 -3.66
C ALA A 89 -11.01 -12.23 -4.05
N ALA A 90 -10.05 -11.61 -3.36
CA ALA A 90 -9.55 -10.28 -3.69
C ALA A 90 -8.95 -10.21 -5.09
N LYS A 91 -8.14 -11.21 -5.46
CA LYS A 91 -7.56 -11.34 -6.80
C LYS A 91 -8.63 -11.45 -7.88
N ASN A 92 -9.62 -12.32 -7.70
CA ASN A 92 -10.71 -12.50 -8.66
C ASN A 92 -11.53 -11.21 -8.81
N ARG A 93 -11.79 -10.53 -7.69
CA ARG A 93 -12.51 -9.25 -7.70
C ARG A 93 -11.75 -8.18 -8.47
N LEU A 94 -10.45 -8.03 -8.19
CA LEU A 94 -9.59 -7.10 -8.95
C LEU A 94 -9.58 -7.43 -10.44
N SER A 95 -9.49 -8.72 -10.80
CA SER A 95 -9.52 -9.16 -12.19
C SER A 95 -10.83 -8.78 -12.90
N SER A 96 -11.97 -8.91 -12.21
CA SER A 96 -13.27 -8.52 -12.77
C SER A 96 -13.43 -7.00 -12.92
N LEU A 97 -12.79 -6.19 -12.08
CA LEU A 97 -12.81 -4.73 -12.17
C LEU A 97 -11.93 -4.20 -13.30
N LEU A 98 -10.77 -4.81 -13.53
CA LEU A 98 -9.79 -4.34 -14.51
C LEU A 98 -10.19 -4.71 -15.96
N GLY A 99 -10.76 -5.90 -16.18
CA GLY A 99 -11.00 -6.41 -17.53
C GLY A 99 -9.70 -6.65 -18.31
N ALA A 100 -9.74 -6.39 -19.63
CA ALA A 100 -8.57 -6.53 -20.51
C ALA A 100 -7.70 -5.27 -20.56
N GLU A 101 -8.31 -4.09 -20.38
CA GLU A 101 -7.67 -2.78 -20.46
C GLU A 101 -8.08 -1.93 -19.26
N ALA A 102 -7.19 -1.05 -18.82
CA ALA A 102 -7.43 -0.10 -17.74
C ALA A 102 -6.57 1.15 -17.90
N ILE A 103 -6.82 2.16 -17.06
CA ILE A 103 -5.96 3.34 -16.93
C ILE A 103 -5.13 3.19 -15.66
N LEU A 104 -3.81 3.26 -15.81
CA LEU A 104 -2.84 3.25 -14.72
C LEU A 104 -2.46 4.67 -14.36
N HIS A 105 -2.69 5.06 -13.11
CA HIS A 105 -2.24 6.32 -12.53
C HIS A 105 -0.99 6.05 -11.68
N THR A 106 0.18 6.45 -12.15
CA THR A 106 1.44 6.23 -11.43
C THR A 106 1.72 7.35 -10.44
N GLN A 107 2.41 7.05 -9.37
CA GLN A 107 2.90 8.05 -8.45
C GLN A 107 4.22 8.61 -8.96
N VAL A 108 4.30 9.95 -9.09
CA VAL A 108 5.49 10.65 -9.53
C VAL A 108 6.34 11.08 -8.32
N SER A 109 7.64 10.92 -8.41
CA SER A 109 8.61 11.37 -7.43
C SER A 109 8.79 12.90 -7.49
N LYS A 110 9.49 13.47 -6.51
CA LYS A 110 9.85 14.91 -6.55
C LYS A 110 10.73 15.28 -7.77
N LYS A 111 11.36 14.30 -8.41
CA LYS A 111 12.19 14.49 -9.62
C LYS A 111 11.38 14.39 -10.93
N GLY A 112 10.08 14.14 -10.85
CA GLY A 112 9.24 13.98 -12.04
C GLY A 112 9.28 12.57 -12.66
N GLU A 113 9.86 11.59 -11.98
CA GLU A 113 9.96 10.21 -12.44
C GLU A 113 8.89 9.33 -11.77
N ASP A 114 8.39 8.32 -12.47
CA ASP A 114 7.48 7.34 -11.92
C ASP A 114 8.13 6.55 -10.78
N MET A 115 7.45 6.48 -9.64
CA MET A 115 7.99 5.80 -8.47
C MET A 115 7.99 4.30 -8.63
N LYS A 116 9.12 3.70 -8.33
CA LYS A 116 9.27 2.25 -8.21
C LYS A 116 9.39 1.85 -6.74
N GLY A 117 8.63 0.83 -6.36
CA GLY A 117 8.67 0.23 -5.03
C GLY A 117 9.80 -0.80 -4.89
N LYS A 118 9.72 -1.57 -3.82
CA LYS A 118 10.61 -2.71 -3.61
C LYS A 118 10.56 -3.67 -4.81
N PHE A 119 11.69 -4.25 -5.16
CA PHE A 119 11.85 -5.18 -6.29
C PHE A 119 11.53 -4.58 -7.68
N GLY A 120 11.66 -3.25 -7.84
CA GLY A 120 11.47 -2.58 -9.13
C GLY A 120 10.01 -2.47 -9.61
N ARG A 121 9.02 -2.79 -8.78
CA ARG A 121 7.60 -2.70 -9.14
C ARG A 121 7.18 -1.26 -9.32
N VAL A 122 6.45 -0.96 -10.39
CA VAL A 122 5.81 0.34 -10.58
C VAL A 122 4.75 0.55 -9.50
N LEU A 123 4.68 1.74 -8.92
CA LEU A 123 3.68 2.11 -7.92
C LEU A 123 2.59 2.93 -8.57
N GLY A 124 1.34 2.46 -8.51
CA GLY A 124 0.22 3.17 -9.11
C GLY A 124 -1.14 2.63 -8.69
N ASN A 125 -2.17 3.27 -9.18
CA ASN A 125 -3.56 2.87 -8.98
C ASN A 125 -4.25 2.67 -10.32
N PHE A 126 -5.21 1.78 -10.37
CA PHE A 126 -5.97 1.51 -11.58
C PHE A 126 -7.36 2.16 -11.52
N THR A 127 -7.75 2.71 -12.64
CA THR A 127 -9.13 3.07 -12.92
C THR A 127 -9.62 2.15 -14.03
N SER A 128 -10.75 1.48 -13.82
CA SER A 128 -11.37 0.64 -14.85
C SER A 128 -11.87 1.50 -16.02
N ILE A 129 -12.17 0.87 -17.14
CA ILE A 129 -12.77 1.55 -18.32
C ILE A 129 -14.08 2.28 -17.93
N ASN A 130 -14.81 1.76 -16.96
CA ASN A 130 -16.05 2.35 -16.45
C ASN A 130 -15.82 3.55 -15.51
N GLY A 131 -14.58 3.98 -15.29
CA GLY A 131 -14.23 5.10 -14.41
C GLY A 131 -14.15 4.74 -12.91
N GLU A 132 -14.26 3.46 -12.53
CA GLU A 132 -14.18 3.05 -11.15
C GLU A 132 -12.72 2.94 -10.67
N LYS A 133 -12.43 3.53 -9.53
CA LYS A 133 -11.13 3.41 -8.86
C LYS A 133 -11.03 2.04 -8.18
N CYS A 134 -10.31 1.11 -8.78
CA CYS A 134 -10.28 -0.30 -8.35
C CYS A 134 -9.87 -0.48 -6.87
N ALA A 135 -8.87 0.27 -6.39
CA ALA A 135 -8.45 0.24 -4.99
C ALA A 135 -9.58 0.65 -4.03
N ALA A 136 -10.35 1.70 -4.36
CA ALA A 136 -11.45 2.17 -3.53
C ALA A 136 -12.61 1.15 -3.48
N VAL A 137 -12.89 0.49 -4.59
CA VAL A 137 -13.90 -0.57 -4.65
C VAL A 137 -13.51 -1.75 -3.77
N LEU A 138 -12.27 -2.24 -3.89
CA LEU A 138 -11.77 -3.35 -3.06
C LEU A 138 -11.84 -3.06 -1.56
N VAL A 139 -11.50 -1.83 -1.13
CA VAL A 139 -11.60 -1.42 0.27
C VAL A 139 -13.06 -1.34 0.71
N ARG A 140 -13.92 -0.73 -0.09
CA ARG A 140 -15.37 -0.61 0.20
C ARG A 140 -16.02 -1.98 0.37
N GLU A 141 -15.67 -2.94 -0.48
CA GLU A 141 -16.20 -4.30 -0.45
C GLU A 141 -15.52 -5.20 0.60
N GLY A 142 -14.44 -4.75 1.25
CA GLY A 142 -13.74 -5.50 2.29
C GLY A 142 -12.70 -6.51 1.77
N HIS A 143 -12.42 -6.52 0.47
CA HIS A 143 -11.37 -7.35 -0.12
C HIS A 143 -9.96 -6.83 0.15
N ALA A 144 -9.85 -5.55 0.49
CA ALA A 144 -8.59 -4.89 0.85
C ALA A 144 -8.76 -4.01 2.10
N VAL A 145 -7.66 -3.66 2.72
CA VAL A 145 -7.58 -2.65 3.77
C VAL A 145 -6.72 -1.48 3.31
N THR A 146 -6.97 -0.29 3.86
CA THR A 146 -6.13 0.87 3.57
C THR A 146 -4.76 0.70 4.24
N TYR A 147 -3.68 0.89 3.46
CA TYR A 147 -2.32 0.74 3.94
C TYR A 147 -1.39 1.75 3.27
N GLN A 148 -0.80 2.63 4.08
CA GLN A 148 0.13 3.67 3.60
C GLN A 148 1.58 3.40 4.02
N GLY A 149 1.88 2.17 4.43
CA GLY A 149 3.15 1.81 5.06
C GLY A 149 3.08 1.92 6.59
N GLY A 150 3.97 1.21 7.29
CA GLY A 150 4.03 1.18 8.75
C GLY A 150 3.88 -0.23 9.33
N SER A 151 3.44 -0.33 10.59
CA SER A 151 3.24 -1.61 11.27
C SER A 151 2.08 -2.41 10.66
N LYS A 152 2.32 -3.72 10.47
CA LYS A 152 1.29 -4.64 9.96
C LYS A 152 0.27 -5.07 11.02
N GLU A 153 0.46 -4.74 12.28
CA GLU A 153 -0.44 -5.15 13.37
C GLU A 153 -1.85 -4.58 13.21
N ASN A 154 -1.95 -3.27 12.90
CA ASN A 154 -3.25 -2.63 12.65
C ASN A 154 -3.93 -3.18 11.39
N VAL A 155 -3.14 -3.54 10.37
CA VAL A 155 -3.64 -4.13 9.13
C VAL A 155 -4.19 -5.54 9.37
N ALA A 156 -3.52 -6.34 10.20
CA ALA A 156 -3.96 -7.69 10.53
C ALA A 156 -5.34 -7.72 11.20
N SER A 157 -5.60 -6.82 12.15
CA SER A 157 -6.91 -6.74 12.82
C SER A 157 -8.03 -6.33 11.86
N GLN A 158 -7.76 -5.41 10.94
CA GLN A 158 -8.72 -5.00 9.92
C GLN A 158 -9.02 -6.12 8.92
N HIS A 159 -8.00 -6.90 8.52
CA HIS A 159 -8.20 -8.07 7.68
C HIS A 159 -9.10 -9.11 8.35
N LEU A 160 -8.93 -9.37 9.66
CA LEU A 160 -9.81 -10.29 10.39
C LEU A 160 -11.26 -9.81 10.40
N ALA A 161 -11.50 -8.53 10.70
CA ALA A 161 -12.85 -7.94 10.67
C ALA A 161 -13.48 -8.03 9.26
N ASN A 162 -12.70 -7.78 8.21
CA ASN A 162 -13.16 -7.91 6.83
C ASN A 162 -13.48 -9.37 6.46
N ARG A 163 -12.70 -10.36 6.95
CA ARG A 163 -12.99 -11.79 6.73
C ARG A 163 -14.36 -12.16 7.30
N GLU A 164 -14.65 -11.76 8.53
CA GLU A 164 -15.95 -12.00 9.17
C GLU A 164 -17.10 -11.36 8.38
N ARG A 165 -16.88 -10.14 7.88
CA ARG A 165 -17.86 -9.43 7.07
C ARG A 165 -18.14 -10.15 5.76
N LEU A 166 -17.10 -10.53 5.00
CA LEU A 166 -17.22 -11.20 3.71
C LEU A 166 -17.91 -12.57 3.81
N VAL A 167 -17.66 -13.31 4.90
CA VAL A 167 -18.37 -14.57 5.18
C VAL A 167 -19.82 -14.33 5.50
N ARG A 168 -20.13 -13.36 6.36
CA ARG A 168 -21.50 -13.00 6.74
C ARG A 168 -22.34 -12.52 5.55
N GLU A 169 -21.73 -11.75 4.64
CA GLU A 169 -22.37 -11.27 3.41
C GLU A 169 -22.47 -12.35 2.32
N GLY A 170 -21.88 -13.53 2.54
CA GLY A 170 -21.87 -14.63 1.57
C GLY A 170 -20.97 -14.40 0.36
N ALA A 171 -20.16 -13.35 0.37
CA ALA A 171 -19.21 -13.04 -0.70
C ALA A 171 -18.04 -14.04 -0.79
N VAL A 172 -17.69 -14.67 0.35
CA VAL A 172 -16.66 -15.70 0.45
C VAL A 172 -17.19 -16.86 1.28
N VAL A 173 -17.10 -18.07 0.73
CA VAL A 173 -17.49 -19.30 1.43
C VAL A 173 -16.24 -20.02 1.90
N ILE A 174 -16.17 -20.28 3.21
CA ILE A 174 -15.12 -21.09 3.80
C ILE A 174 -15.64 -22.55 3.86
N PRO A 175 -14.93 -23.53 3.27
CA PRO A 175 -15.28 -24.95 3.42
C PRO A 175 -15.33 -25.37 4.90
N GLU A 176 -16.29 -26.24 5.24
CA GLU A 176 -16.51 -26.71 6.62
C GLU A 176 -15.24 -27.29 7.24
N GLU A 177 -14.43 -27.99 6.46
CA GLU A 177 -13.15 -28.59 6.87
C GLU A 177 -12.14 -27.57 7.42
N LEU A 178 -12.25 -26.30 7.02
CA LEU A 178 -11.36 -25.22 7.42
C LEU A 178 -11.97 -24.33 8.53
N LYS A 179 -13.26 -24.42 8.80
CA LYS A 179 -13.92 -23.68 9.87
C LYS A 179 -13.45 -24.13 11.24
N THR A 180 -13.23 -25.42 11.42
CA THR A 180 -12.74 -26.01 12.69
C THR A 180 -11.29 -25.67 13.01
N ALA A 181 -10.45 -25.41 12.00
CA ALA A 181 -9.05 -25.03 12.17
C ALA A 181 -8.88 -23.53 12.54
N SER A 182 -9.88 -22.71 12.24
CA SER A 182 -9.84 -21.25 12.46
C SER A 182 -10.21 -20.80 13.89
N ILE A 183 -10.74 -21.70 14.73
CA ILE A 183 -11.24 -21.39 16.10
C ILE A 183 -10.16 -21.67 17.17
N ALA A 184 -8.95 -22.05 16.81
CA ALA A 184 -7.87 -22.13 17.79
C ALA A 184 -7.49 -20.71 18.22
N PRO A 185 -7.75 -20.30 19.50
CA PRO A 185 -7.31 -19.01 19.97
C PRO A 185 -5.78 -19.01 19.95
N VAL A 186 -5.20 -18.01 19.31
CA VAL A 186 -3.80 -17.66 19.51
C VAL A 186 -3.64 -17.37 20.99
N LYS A 187 -3.27 -18.40 21.77
CA LYS A 187 -2.80 -18.22 23.13
C LYS A 187 -1.55 -17.36 23.06
N LYS A 188 -1.75 -16.06 23.25
CA LYS A 188 -0.69 -15.16 23.66
C LYS A 188 -0.17 -15.74 24.97
N VAL A 189 1.00 -16.36 24.94
CA VAL A 189 1.77 -16.67 26.14
C VAL A 189 2.17 -15.32 26.73
N ILE A 190 1.34 -14.82 27.62
CA ILE A 190 1.72 -13.78 28.56
C ILE A 190 2.27 -14.56 29.74
N GLU A 191 3.57 -14.82 29.75
CA GLU A 191 4.23 -15.18 30.99
C GLU A 191 4.26 -13.95 31.90
N PRO A 192 3.79 -14.08 33.15
CA PRO A 192 3.94 -13.01 34.12
C PRO A 192 5.41 -12.92 34.51
N VAL A 193 6.07 -11.82 34.23
CA VAL A 193 7.34 -11.45 34.86
C VAL A 193 7.05 -11.24 36.34
N VAL A 194 7.35 -12.24 37.16
CA VAL A 194 7.38 -12.10 38.60
C VAL A 194 8.71 -11.46 38.96
N GLU A 195 8.61 -10.29 39.56
CA GLU A 195 9.66 -9.57 40.26
C GLU A 195 10.43 -10.53 41.19
N SER A 196 11.75 -10.58 41.04
CA SER A 196 12.64 -10.93 42.12
C SER A 196 13.72 -9.83 42.25
N VAL A 197 13.49 -9.01 43.23
CA VAL A 197 14.44 -8.08 43.82
C VAL A 197 15.54 -8.88 44.51
N GLY A 198 16.79 -8.54 44.28
CA GLY A 198 17.86 -8.68 45.25
C GLY A 198 19.08 -9.47 44.82
N LYS A 199 20.12 -8.84 44.49
CA LYS A 199 21.43 -8.71 45.14
C LYS A 199 22.56 -8.41 44.18
N SER A 200 23.14 -7.26 44.45
CA SER A 200 24.52 -6.82 44.18
C SER A 200 25.53 -7.96 44.18
N ILE A 201 26.52 -7.94 43.25
CA ILE A 201 27.95 -7.96 43.54
C ILE A 201 28.72 -7.67 42.22
N ASN A 202 29.73 -6.79 42.36
CA ASN A 202 30.75 -6.41 41.40
C ASN A 202 31.51 -7.57 40.77
N GLU A 203 31.88 -7.43 39.47
CA GLU A 203 33.24 -7.65 39.01
C GLU A 203 33.41 -7.29 37.49
N PRO A 204 34.65 -7.13 36.96
CA PRO A 204 35.01 -6.02 36.10
C PRO A 204 35.09 -6.37 34.60
N VAL A 205 35.08 -5.32 33.79
CA VAL A 205 35.20 -5.33 32.32
C VAL A 205 36.59 -5.73 31.86
N PRO A 206 36.77 -6.63 30.89
CA PRO A 206 38.01 -6.71 30.13
C PRO A 206 37.91 -6.03 28.76
N ALA A 207 38.99 -5.37 28.44
CA ALA A 207 39.29 -4.45 27.36
C ALA A 207 39.09 -4.95 25.92
N THR A 208 38.65 -4.03 25.10
CA THR A 208 38.93 -3.74 23.67
C THR A 208 39.74 -4.75 22.86
N ARG A 209 39.14 -5.26 21.76
CA ARG A 209 39.88 -5.74 20.60
C ARG A 209 39.66 -4.83 19.38
N LYS A 210 40.78 -4.37 18.81
CA LYS A 210 40.91 -3.54 17.60
C LYS A 210 40.42 -4.28 16.35
N PRO A 211 39.91 -3.57 15.31
CA PRO A 211 39.52 -4.18 14.06
C PRO A 211 40.73 -4.44 13.16
N ALA A 212 40.71 -5.61 12.50
CA ALA A 212 41.74 -6.06 11.56
C ALA A 212 41.61 -5.38 10.19
N ALA A 213 42.76 -5.07 9.60
CA ALA A 213 42.96 -4.35 8.37
C ALA A 213 42.49 -5.12 7.10
N LYS A 214 41.86 -4.40 6.18
CA LYS A 214 41.55 -4.86 4.82
C LYS A 214 42.80 -5.02 3.94
N LYS A 215 43.07 -6.24 3.43
CA LYS A 215 44.03 -6.49 2.39
C LYS A 215 43.48 -6.02 1.03
N LYS A 216 44.22 -5.11 0.39
CA LYS A 216 44.08 -4.73 -1.03
C LYS A 216 44.67 -5.84 -1.91
N THR A 217 43.89 -6.41 -2.81
CA THR A 217 44.40 -7.24 -3.90
C THR A 217 44.53 -6.38 -5.16
N LYS A 218 45.79 -6.37 -5.69
CA LYS A 218 46.20 -5.70 -6.93
C LYS A 218 45.60 -6.41 -8.14
N ALA A 219 45.03 -5.64 -9.06
CA ALA A 219 44.73 -6.07 -10.41
C ALA A 219 46.01 -6.22 -11.22
N LYS A 220 46.18 -7.34 -11.92
CA LYS A 220 47.22 -7.56 -12.91
C LYS A 220 46.64 -7.36 -14.32
N LYS A 221 47.22 -6.43 -15.06
CA LYS A 221 47.01 -6.18 -16.49
C LYS A 221 47.61 -7.35 -17.30
N LYS A 222 46.85 -7.86 -18.23
CA LYS A 222 47.32 -8.29 -19.53
C LYS A 222 46.19 -8.15 -20.55
#